data_0f89624c9b35f8e606e3c460319f2343
#
_entry.id   0f89624c9b35f8e606e3c460319f2343
#
_cell.length_a   1.000
_cell.length_b   1.000
_cell.length_c   1.000
_cell.angle_alpha   90.00
_cell.angle_beta   90.00
_cell.angle_gamma   90.00
#
_symmetry.space_group_name_H-M   'P 1'
#
loop_
_entity.id
_entity.type
_entity.pdbx_description
1 polymer ?
#
loop_
_entity_poly.entity_id
_entity_poly.type
_entity_poly.pdbx_seq_one_letter_code
_entity_poly.pdbx_strand_id
1 'polypeptide(L)'
;MKFTFVTLFDNLVKGYFQDSILKRAIDKELLSIDYLDPREFSDSKHKKVDDTAVGGGAGMVMNPQPLYDALDSLKKEDEDVHIIFLTPVAKPFRQNDAKRLAKRSHIAFVSGRYEGIDERVIEKYADEVFSIGDYILTGGELASLVICDSVSRNIEGVLGNSDSLSVESFETPLLEAPSFSKPKLYDDTSVPSEYLKGNHSKIRSLKLALSECKTKFFRPEQLLKHTTRKSYEK
;
A
#
# COMPACT_ATOMS: atom_id res chain seq x y z
N MET A 1 4.03 -0.73 15.44
CA MET A 1 4.41 0.12 14.30
C MET A 1 3.55 1.37 14.26
N LYS A 2 4.16 2.55 14.02
CA LYS A 2 3.46 3.83 13.94
C LYS A 2 3.27 4.26 12.47
N PHE A 3 2.08 4.79 12.13
CA PHE A 3 1.83 5.47 10.86
C PHE A 3 1.36 6.88 11.12
N THR A 4 1.96 7.86 10.44
CA THR A 4 1.51 9.26 10.45
C THR A 4 1.02 9.65 9.06
N PHE A 5 -0.18 10.20 8.97
CA PHE A 5 -0.74 10.72 7.72
C PHE A 5 -0.63 12.23 7.71
N VAL A 6 0.25 12.76 6.88
CA VAL A 6 0.38 14.19 6.60
C VAL A 6 -0.63 14.53 5.51
N THR A 7 -1.74 15.15 5.91
CA THR A 7 -2.89 15.36 5.02
C THR A 7 -3.73 16.57 5.43
N LEU A 8 -4.38 17.21 4.47
CA LEU A 8 -5.36 18.26 4.69
C LEU A 8 -6.76 17.72 5.06
N PHE A 9 -6.98 16.40 4.93
CA PHE A 9 -8.30 15.77 5.05
C PHE A 9 -8.22 14.47 5.85
N ASP A 10 -7.87 14.56 7.12
CA ASP A 10 -7.73 13.42 8.03
C ASP A 10 -9.01 12.58 8.16
N ASN A 11 -10.18 13.19 8.03
CA ASN A 11 -11.46 12.48 8.05
C ASN A 11 -11.62 11.47 6.90
N LEU A 12 -10.97 11.69 5.76
CA LEU A 12 -10.96 10.71 4.66
C LEU A 12 -10.17 9.44 5.02
N VAL A 13 -9.24 9.55 5.96
CA VAL A 13 -8.35 8.47 6.40
C VAL A 13 -8.89 7.79 7.66
N LYS A 14 -9.36 8.56 8.63
CA LYS A 14 -9.81 8.08 9.95
C LYS A 14 -10.83 6.95 9.88
N GLY A 15 -11.80 7.07 8.96
CA GLY A 15 -12.88 6.08 8.82
C GLY A 15 -12.38 4.66 8.52
N TYR A 16 -11.26 4.54 7.81
CA TYR A 16 -10.70 3.25 7.43
C TYR A 16 -10.20 2.41 8.62
N PHE A 17 -9.80 3.05 9.70
CA PHE A 17 -9.25 2.43 10.90
C PHE A 17 -10.28 2.14 12.00
N GLN A 18 -11.56 2.41 11.73
CA GLN A 18 -12.62 2.28 12.74
C GLN A 18 -13.26 0.90 12.79
N ASP A 19 -12.91 -0.01 11.88
CA ASP A 19 -13.51 -1.35 11.79
C ASP A 19 -12.50 -2.40 11.31
N SER A 20 -12.92 -3.69 11.39
CA SER A 20 -12.26 -4.84 10.80
C SER A 20 -10.85 -5.15 11.38
N ILE A 21 -9.91 -5.58 10.54
CA ILE A 21 -8.60 -6.10 10.93
C ILE A 21 -7.72 -5.00 11.50
N LEU A 22 -7.67 -3.83 10.86
CA LEU A 22 -6.81 -2.73 11.29
C LEU A 22 -7.26 -2.12 12.61
N LYS A 23 -8.59 -1.99 12.83
CA LYS A 23 -9.12 -1.60 14.15
C LYS A 23 -8.66 -2.54 15.24
N ARG A 24 -8.77 -3.85 15.01
CA ARG A 24 -8.32 -4.86 15.98
C ARG A 24 -6.82 -4.83 16.24
N ALA A 25 -6.03 -4.48 15.21
CA ALA A 25 -4.58 -4.33 15.37
C ALA A 25 -4.23 -3.10 16.21
N ILE A 26 -4.96 -2.00 16.06
CA ILE A 26 -4.83 -0.80 16.90
C ILE A 26 -5.23 -1.11 18.34
N ASP A 27 -6.36 -1.79 18.56
CA ASP A 27 -6.82 -2.17 19.90
C ASP A 27 -5.85 -3.10 20.64
N LYS A 28 -5.02 -3.84 19.90
CA LYS A 28 -3.94 -4.68 20.40
C LYS A 28 -2.59 -3.97 20.49
N GLU A 29 -2.54 -2.67 20.24
CA GLU A 29 -1.31 -1.85 20.25
C GLU A 29 -0.24 -2.31 19.25
N LEU A 30 -0.62 -3.11 18.24
CA LEU A 30 0.29 -3.51 17.15
C LEU A 30 0.52 -2.36 16.17
N LEU A 31 -0.47 -1.48 16.01
CA LEU A 31 -0.44 -0.29 15.18
C LEU A 31 -0.84 0.93 15.97
N SER A 32 -0.25 2.08 15.66
CA SER A 32 -0.72 3.40 16.07
C SER A 32 -0.84 4.31 14.85
N ILE A 33 -1.86 5.15 14.83
CA ILE A 33 -2.19 6.03 13.70
C ILE A 33 -2.26 7.47 14.20
N ASP A 34 -1.43 8.32 13.61
CA ASP A 34 -1.39 9.75 13.87
C ASP A 34 -1.70 10.55 12.60
N TYR A 35 -2.11 11.78 12.79
CA TYR A 35 -2.48 12.71 11.71
C TYR A 35 -1.78 14.04 11.93
N LEU A 36 -1.23 14.59 10.85
CA LEU A 36 -0.56 15.88 10.85
C LEU A 36 -1.16 16.73 9.74
N ASP A 37 -1.83 17.83 10.14
CA ASP A 37 -2.38 18.80 9.18
C ASP A 37 -1.36 19.90 8.88
N PRO A 38 -0.85 20.02 7.65
CA PRO A 38 0.07 21.09 7.27
C PRO A 38 -0.49 22.50 7.47
N ARG A 39 -1.83 22.68 7.54
CA ARG A 39 -2.43 23.98 7.82
C ARG A 39 -2.03 24.54 9.18
N GLU A 40 -1.73 23.70 10.14
CA GLU A 40 -1.33 24.10 11.49
C GLU A 40 0.06 24.78 11.51
N PHE A 41 0.85 24.55 10.47
CA PHE A 41 2.19 25.09 10.28
C PHE A 41 2.25 26.26 9.29
N SER A 42 1.11 26.70 8.76
CA SER A 42 1.07 27.82 7.81
C SER A 42 1.27 29.15 8.50
N ASP A 43 2.23 29.93 8.04
CA ASP A 43 2.46 31.34 8.48
C ASP A 43 1.34 32.29 8.05
N SER A 44 0.49 31.83 7.12
CA SER A 44 -0.61 32.63 6.61
C SER A 44 -1.72 32.80 7.67
N LYS A 45 -2.23 34.03 7.83
CA LYS A 45 -3.39 34.32 8.67
C LYS A 45 -4.62 33.44 8.37
N HIS A 46 -4.78 33.02 7.14
CA HIS A 46 -5.86 32.15 6.66
C HIS A 46 -5.48 30.68 6.55
N LYS A 47 -4.34 30.28 7.12
CA LYS A 47 -3.81 28.90 7.05
C LYS A 47 -3.71 28.37 5.62
N LYS A 48 -3.31 29.26 4.69
CA LYS A 48 -3.15 28.90 3.27
C LYS A 48 -1.99 27.92 3.12
N VAL A 49 -2.19 26.86 2.31
CA VAL A 49 -1.23 25.79 2.08
C VAL A 49 -0.94 25.54 0.59
N ASP A 50 -1.46 26.40 -0.26
CA ASP A 50 -1.38 26.27 -1.73
C ASP A 50 -1.16 27.62 -2.38
N ASP A 51 -0.54 27.63 -3.57
CA ASP A 51 -0.38 28.81 -4.42
C ASP A 51 -0.35 28.45 -5.90
N THR A 52 -0.39 29.46 -6.76
CA THR A 52 -0.27 29.29 -8.21
C THR A 52 1.10 28.71 -8.57
N ALA A 53 1.12 27.80 -9.55
CA ALA A 53 2.37 27.22 -10.01
C ALA A 53 3.31 28.26 -10.63
N VAL A 54 4.58 28.26 -10.26
CA VAL A 54 5.64 29.01 -10.93
C VAL A 54 5.85 28.41 -12.34
N GLY A 55 5.77 29.25 -13.36
CA GLY A 55 5.82 28.79 -14.76
C GLY A 55 4.46 28.74 -15.44
N GLY A 56 3.39 29.00 -14.69
CA GLY A 56 2.01 29.01 -15.22
C GLY A 56 1.37 27.63 -15.21
N GLY A 57 0.17 27.55 -15.74
CA GLY A 57 -0.67 26.34 -15.76
C GLY A 57 -1.99 26.56 -15.01
N ALA A 58 -2.90 25.60 -15.15
CA ALA A 58 -4.15 25.58 -14.39
C ALA A 58 -3.92 24.97 -13.01
N GLY A 59 -4.69 25.41 -12.03
CA GLY A 59 -4.68 24.84 -10.69
C GLY A 59 -3.66 25.45 -9.74
N MET A 60 -3.52 24.83 -8.59
CA MET A 60 -2.69 25.26 -7.46
C MET A 60 -1.70 24.16 -7.10
N VAL A 61 -0.61 24.52 -6.45
CA VAL A 61 0.41 23.58 -5.94
C VAL A 61 0.51 23.77 -4.42
N MET A 62 0.69 22.70 -3.67
CA MET A 62 0.91 22.78 -2.24
C MET A 62 2.23 23.49 -1.94
N ASN A 63 2.13 24.55 -1.12
CA ASN A 63 3.26 25.40 -0.74
C ASN A 63 4.33 24.63 0.05
N PRO A 64 5.63 24.96 -0.18
CA PRO A 64 6.71 24.33 0.56
C PRO A 64 6.70 24.68 2.06
N GLN A 65 6.46 25.94 2.47
CA GLN A 65 6.63 26.39 3.85
C GLN A 65 5.83 25.56 4.86
N PRO A 66 4.48 25.37 4.74
CA PRO A 66 3.75 24.57 5.72
C PRO A 66 4.18 23.10 5.78
N LEU A 67 4.58 22.53 4.64
CA LEU A 67 5.06 21.16 4.57
C LEU A 67 6.46 21.01 5.16
N TYR A 68 7.37 21.99 4.93
CA TYR A 68 8.69 22.00 5.56
C TYR A 68 8.57 21.98 7.08
N ASP A 69 7.79 22.90 7.64
CA ASP A 69 7.65 23.03 9.10
C ASP A 69 6.96 21.83 9.72
N ALA A 70 5.93 21.27 9.05
CA ALA A 70 5.27 20.05 9.47
C ALA A 70 6.23 18.85 9.49
N LEU A 71 7.01 18.66 8.43
CA LEU A 71 7.96 17.54 8.32
C LEU A 71 9.20 17.73 9.21
N ASP A 72 9.67 18.96 9.42
CA ASP A 72 10.70 19.26 10.40
C ASP A 72 10.24 18.98 11.83
N SER A 73 8.96 19.31 12.15
CA SER A 73 8.37 18.95 13.45
C SER A 73 8.33 17.45 13.64
N LEU A 74 7.89 16.71 12.62
CA LEU A 74 7.81 15.27 12.67
C LEU A 74 9.21 14.60 12.84
N LYS A 75 10.23 15.09 12.14
CA LYS A 75 11.61 14.61 12.28
C LYS A 75 12.25 14.98 13.62
N LYS A 76 11.82 16.06 14.27
CA LYS A 76 12.25 16.39 15.64
C LYS A 76 11.65 15.43 16.67
N GLU A 77 10.43 14.96 16.46
CA GLU A 77 9.78 13.99 17.34
C GLU A 77 10.35 12.58 17.15
N ASP A 78 10.69 12.21 15.92
CA ASP A 78 11.24 10.90 15.58
C ASP A 78 12.21 11.04 14.39
N GLU A 79 13.51 10.98 14.65
CA GLU A 79 14.57 11.10 13.63
C GLU A 79 14.55 9.92 12.63
N ASP A 80 14.06 8.75 13.05
CA ASP A 80 14.01 7.53 12.25
C ASP A 80 12.74 7.39 11.42
N VAL A 81 11.84 8.40 11.43
CA VAL A 81 10.62 8.39 10.63
C VAL A 81 10.93 8.25 9.14
N HIS A 82 10.32 7.25 8.51
CA HIS A 82 10.47 6.99 7.08
C HIS A 82 9.37 7.69 6.28
N ILE A 83 9.73 8.74 5.54
CA ILE A 83 8.78 9.63 4.87
C ILE A 83 8.54 9.17 3.43
N ILE A 84 7.28 8.87 3.11
CA ILE A 84 6.85 8.39 1.81
C ILE A 84 5.89 9.40 1.17
N PHE A 85 6.23 9.86 -0.03
CA PHE A 85 5.36 10.69 -0.85
C PHE A 85 4.58 9.85 -1.87
N LEU A 86 3.32 10.20 -2.09
CA LEU A 86 2.43 9.55 -3.03
C LEU A 86 2.19 10.45 -4.24
N THR A 87 2.63 10.00 -5.41
CA THR A 87 2.43 10.73 -6.67
C THR A 87 2.33 9.74 -7.84
N PRO A 88 1.51 10.00 -8.86
CA PRO A 88 1.35 9.10 -10.01
C PRO A 88 2.62 8.96 -10.87
N VAL A 89 3.54 9.93 -10.80
CA VAL A 89 4.78 9.91 -11.62
C VAL A 89 5.90 9.03 -11.04
N ALA A 90 5.71 8.48 -9.83
CA ALA A 90 6.72 7.68 -9.15
C ALA A 90 6.73 6.21 -9.58
N LYS A 91 7.72 5.46 -9.07
CA LYS A 91 7.78 4.00 -9.27
C LYS A 91 6.55 3.31 -8.67
N PRO A 92 6.02 2.26 -9.33
CA PRO A 92 4.90 1.50 -8.80
C PRO A 92 5.25 0.77 -7.49
N PHE A 93 4.40 0.92 -6.48
CA PHE A 93 4.45 0.16 -5.23
C PHE A 93 4.13 -1.32 -5.49
N ARG A 94 4.83 -2.23 -4.82
CA ARG A 94 4.72 -3.69 -4.99
C ARG A 94 4.74 -4.41 -3.65
N GLN A 95 4.30 -5.67 -3.64
CA GLN A 95 4.28 -6.52 -2.43
C GLN A 95 5.63 -6.60 -1.71
N ASN A 96 6.75 -6.62 -2.44
CA ASN A 96 8.09 -6.62 -1.83
C ASN A 96 8.39 -5.31 -1.09
N ASP A 97 7.85 -4.18 -1.54
CA ASP A 97 7.97 -2.91 -0.83
C ASP A 97 7.17 -2.95 0.47
N ALA A 98 5.94 -3.51 0.45
CA ALA A 98 5.13 -3.70 1.65
C ALA A 98 5.87 -4.52 2.72
N LYS A 99 6.48 -5.65 2.33
CA LYS A 99 7.25 -6.51 3.25
C LYS A 99 8.47 -5.81 3.82
N ARG A 100 9.16 -5.03 3.01
CA ARG A 100 10.34 -4.28 3.44
C ARG A 100 9.96 -3.16 4.40
N LEU A 101 8.92 -2.43 4.08
CA LEU A 101 8.40 -1.31 4.87
C LEU A 101 7.79 -1.77 6.21
N ALA A 102 7.22 -2.98 6.28
CA ALA A 102 6.71 -3.56 7.52
C ALA A 102 7.79 -3.76 8.60
N LYS A 103 9.07 -3.63 8.26
CA LYS A 103 10.19 -3.70 9.20
C LYS A 103 10.57 -2.34 9.81
N ARG A 104 9.92 -1.25 9.37
CA ARG A 104 10.13 0.08 9.94
C ARG A 104 9.36 0.22 11.24
N SER A 105 9.85 1.07 12.13
CA SER A 105 9.15 1.45 13.37
C SER A 105 8.06 2.48 13.10
N HIS A 106 8.36 3.45 12.21
CA HIS A 106 7.49 4.58 11.91
C HIS A 106 7.54 4.92 10.42
N ILE A 107 6.37 5.09 9.79
CA ILE A 107 6.21 5.57 8.41
C ILE A 107 5.29 6.78 8.42
N ALA A 108 5.70 7.84 7.73
CA ALA A 108 4.86 8.99 7.44
C ALA A 108 4.47 9.02 5.96
N PHE A 109 3.18 9.09 5.68
CA PHE A 109 2.65 9.24 4.31
C PHE A 109 2.29 10.70 4.06
N VAL A 110 2.88 11.31 3.03
CA VAL A 110 2.57 12.67 2.61
C VAL A 110 1.61 12.62 1.43
N SER A 111 0.38 13.07 1.66
CA SER A 111 -0.71 13.06 0.68
C SER A 111 -0.79 14.38 -0.05
N GLY A 112 -0.43 14.40 -1.34
CA GLY A 112 -0.58 15.57 -2.20
C GLY A 112 -2.03 15.88 -2.55
N ARG A 113 -2.31 17.15 -2.76
CA ARG A 113 -3.58 17.69 -3.26
C ARG A 113 -3.33 18.69 -4.39
N TYR A 114 -4.40 19.18 -5.00
CA TYR A 114 -4.33 20.10 -6.14
C TYR A 114 -3.55 19.50 -7.32
N GLU A 115 -2.63 20.25 -7.94
CA GLU A 115 -1.74 19.76 -9.00
C GLU A 115 -0.50 19.04 -8.45
N GLY A 116 -0.39 18.92 -7.13
CA GLY A 116 0.71 18.21 -6.46
C GLY A 116 1.37 19.04 -5.36
N ILE A 117 2.54 18.57 -4.96
CA ILE A 117 3.38 19.15 -3.91
C ILE A 117 4.57 19.84 -4.58
N ASP A 118 5.01 20.99 -4.06
CA ASP A 118 6.23 21.65 -4.52
C ASP A 118 7.41 20.66 -4.49
N GLU A 119 8.09 20.48 -5.61
CA GLU A 119 9.13 19.45 -5.80
C GLU A 119 10.26 19.57 -4.78
N ARG A 120 10.58 20.77 -4.33
CA ARG A 120 11.62 21.02 -3.30
C ARG A 120 11.31 20.33 -1.97
N VAL A 121 10.02 20.12 -1.65
CA VAL A 121 9.62 19.36 -0.45
C VAL A 121 9.95 17.88 -0.64
N ILE A 122 9.61 17.33 -1.80
CA ILE A 122 9.88 15.93 -2.14
C ILE A 122 11.39 15.68 -2.14
N GLU A 123 12.16 16.52 -2.83
CA GLU A 123 13.63 16.41 -2.92
C GLU A 123 14.32 16.45 -1.54
N LYS A 124 13.79 17.24 -0.61
CA LYS A 124 14.41 17.41 0.72
C LYS A 124 14.02 16.30 1.70
N TYR A 125 12.78 15.85 1.68
CA TYR A 125 12.24 15.03 2.77
C TYR A 125 11.90 13.59 2.38
N ALA A 126 11.74 13.28 1.09
CA ALA A 126 11.35 11.95 0.69
C ALA A 126 12.45 10.91 0.92
N ASP A 127 12.17 9.91 1.75
CA ASP A 127 12.96 8.69 1.76
C ASP A 127 12.57 7.79 0.59
N GLU A 128 11.27 7.78 0.24
CA GLU A 128 10.75 7.09 -0.93
C GLU A 128 9.54 7.81 -1.53
N VAL A 129 9.34 7.56 -2.83
CA VAL A 129 8.20 8.10 -3.58
C VAL A 129 7.53 6.93 -4.33
N PHE A 130 6.20 6.78 -4.19
CA PHE A 130 5.46 5.69 -4.80
C PHE A 130 4.23 6.15 -5.57
N SER A 131 3.93 5.39 -6.64
CA SER A 131 2.63 5.36 -7.31
C SER A 131 1.91 4.05 -6.99
N ILE A 132 0.59 4.08 -6.89
CA ILE A 132 -0.24 2.87 -6.75
C ILE A 132 -0.79 2.35 -8.09
N GLY A 133 -0.50 3.04 -9.19
CA GLY A 133 -0.93 2.65 -10.53
C GLY A 133 -0.97 3.83 -11.51
N ASP A 134 -1.13 3.51 -12.79
CA ASP A 134 -1.14 4.47 -13.90
C ASP A 134 -2.53 5.10 -14.07
N TYR A 135 -2.98 5.82 -13.06
CA TYR A 135 -4.25 6.57 -13.03
C TYR A 135 -4.16 7.73 -12.03
N ILE A 136 -5.02 8.73 -12.23
CA ILE A 136 -5.04 9.94 -11.41
C ILE A 136 -6.18 9.85 -10.38
N LEU A 137 -5.87 10.20 -9.13
CA LEU A 137 -6.82 10.35 -8.03
C LEU A 137 -7.00 11.83 -7.68
N THR A 138 -8.05 12.15 -6.92
CA THR A 138 -8.31 13.52 -6.44
C THR A 138 -7.36 13.97 -5.32
N GLY A 139 -6.50 13.06 -4.82
CA GLY A 139 -5.51 13.33 -3.78
C GLY A 139 -4.79 12.07 -3.34
N GLY A 140 -3.77 12.22 -2.50
CA GLY A 140 -2.88 11.13 -2.06
C GLY A 140 -3.43 10.25 -0.94
N GLU A 141 -4.54 10.63 -0.27
CA GLU A 141 -5.03 9.94 0.94
C GLU A 141 -5.41 8.48 0.67
N LEU A 142 -6.11 8.22 -0.44
CA LEU A 142 -6.48 6.85 -0.80
C LEU A 142 -5.24 6.00 -1.14
N ALA A 143 -4.27 6.59 -1.82
CA ALA A 143 -2.99 5.93 -2.11
C ALA A 143 -2.22 5.59 -0.82
N SER A 144 -2.20 6.51 0.14
CA SER A 144 -1.61 6.30 1.47
C SER A 144 -2.29 5.16 2.21
N LEU A 145 -3.62 5.08 2.17
CA LEU A 145 -4.39 3.98 2.78
C LEU A 145 -4.07 2.63 2.13
N VAL A 146 -3.98 2.56 0.79
CA VAL A 146 -3.63 1.32 0.07
C VAL A 146 -2.26 0.81 0.50
N ILE A 147 -1.26 1.69 0.63
CA ILE A 147 0.09 1.30 1.05
C ILE A 147 0.09 0.93 2.54
N CYS A 148 -0.56 1.72 3.39
CA CYS A 148 -0.69 1.45 4.83
C CYS A 148 -1.31 0.07 5.09
N ASP A 149 -2.42 -0.27 4.43
CA ASP A 149 -3.06 -1.59 4.54
C ASP A 149 -2.10 -2.70 4.10
N SER A 150 -1.51 -2.57 2.91
CA SER A 150 -0.56 -3.55 2.39
C SER A 150 0.64 -3.78 3.31
N VAL A 151 1.18 -2.73 3.94
CA VAL A 151 2.28 -2.82 4.90
C VAL A 151 1.80 -3.48 6.18
N SER A 152 0.65 -3.05 6.71
CA SER A 152 0.08 -3.53 7.97
C SER A 152 -0.13 -5.05 7.99
N ARG A 153 -0.56 -5.64 6.87
CA ARG A 153 -0.75 -7.10 6.73
C ARG A 153 0.52 -7.91 6.94
N ASN A 154 1.70 -7.31 6.74
CA ASN A 154 3.00 -7.96 6.90
C ASN A 154 3.58 -7.79 8.33
N ILE A 155 2.88 -7.12 9.23
CA ILE A 155 3.25 -6.97 10.64
C ILE A 155 2.74 -8.17 11.41
N GLU A 156 3.60 -8.77 12.21
CA GLU A 156 3.26 -9.95 13.02
C GLU A 156 2.07 -9.65 13.96
N GLY A 157 1.11 -10.56 13.99
CA GLY A 157 -0.08 -10.47 14.84
C GLY A 157 -1.25 -9.66 14.28
N VAL A 158 -1.06 -8.89 13.19
CA VAL A 158 -2.14 -8.13 12.53
C VAL A 158 -3.12 -9.08 11.86
N LEU A 159 -2.64 -10.05 11.08
CA LEU A 159 -3.48 -11.14 10.54
C LEU A 159 -3.58 -12.29 11.54
N GLY A 160 -4.77 -12.88 11.63
CA GLY A 160 -5.01 -14.01 12.52
C GLY A 160 -4.32 -15.32 12.13
N ASN A 161 -3.92 -15.47 10.85
CA ASN A 161 -3.19 -16.62 10.33
C ASN A 161 -2.07 -16.13 9.40
N SER A 162 -0.83 -16.20 9.86
CA SER A 162 0.36 -15.82 9.10
C SER A 162 0.66 -16.77 7.93
N ASP A 163 0.20 -18.03 8.00
CA ASP A 163 0.45 -19.01 6.93
C ASP A 163 -0.27 -18.63 5.63
N SER A 164 -1.34 -17.83 5.72
CA SER A 164 -2.05 -17.33 4.54
C SER A 164 -1.16 -16.46 3.66
N LEU A 165 -0.24 -15.69 4.22
CA LEU A 165 0.68 -14.82 3.48
C LEU A 165 1.60 -15.60 2.54
N SER A 166 2.00 -16.82 2.92
CA SER A 166 2.97 -17.62 2.15
C SER A 166 2.43 -18.17 0.82
N VAL A 167 1.11 -18.22 0.66
CA VAL A 167 0.43 -18.79 -0.51
C VAL A 167 -0.34 -17.76 -1.35
N GLU A 168 -0.27 -16.48 -0.97
CA GLU A 168 -0.95 -15.38 -1.67
C GLU A 168 -0.28 -15.03 -3.00
N SER A 169 -1.04 -14.35 -3.87
CA SER A 169 -0.51 -13.78 -5.11
C SER A 169 0.66 -12.83 -4.82
N PHE A 170 1.67 -12.84 -5.67
CA PHE A 170 2.90 -12.03 -5.58
C PHE A 170 3.93 -12.49 -4.54
N GLU A 171 3.68 -13.55 -3.76
CA GLU A 171 4.72 -14.22 -2.98
C GLU A 171 5.72 -14.95 -3.88
N THR A 172 5.18 -15.53 -4.93
CA THR A 172 5.92 -16.04 -6.08
C THR A 172 5.49 -15.25 -7.32
N PRO A 173 6.16 -15.39 -8.47
CA PRO A 173 5.69 -14.78 -9.72
C PRO A 173 4.34 -15.30 -10.23
N LEU A 174 3.72 -16.28 -9.57
CA LEU A 174 2.41 -16.79 -9.92
C LEU A 174 1.30 -16.14 -9.10
N LEU A 175 0.12 -16.05 -9.72
CA LEU A 175 -1.11 -15.75 -8.99
C LEU A 175 -1.57 -17.00 -8.22
N GLU A 176 -2.30 -16.80 -7.12
CA GLU A 176 -2.86 -17.90 -6.35
C GLU A 176 -3.87 -18.73 -7.16
N ALA A 177 -3.99 -20.01 -6.81
CA ALA A 177 -4.97 -20.90 -7.40
C ALA A 177 -6.41 -20.45 -7.06
N PRO A 178 -7.42 -20.80 -7.88
CA PRO A 178 -8.82 -20.58 -7.55
C PRO A 178 -9.20 -21.24 -6.22
N SER A 179 -9.93 -20.50 -5.38
CA SER A 179 -10.49 -20.99 -4.13
C SER A 179 -11.97 -21.33 -4.30
N PHE A 180 -12.41 -22.37 -3.59
CA PHE A 180 -13.80 -22.82 -3.62
C PHE A 180 -14.33 -22.95 -2.19
N SER A 181 -15.57 -22.50 -1.96
CA SER A 181 -16.28 -22.67 -0.70
C SER A 181 -17.28 -23.83 -0.77
N LYS A 182 -17.94 -24.15 0.33
CA LYS A 182 -19.13 -25.02 0.36
C LYS A 182 -20.36 -24.26 -0.18
N PRO A 183 -21.32 -24.95 -0.82
CA PRO A 183 -21.38 -26.41 -1.06
C PRO A 183 -20.47 -26.88 -2.19
N LYS A 184 -20.23 -28.20 -2.29
CA LYS A 184 -19.39 -28.83 -3.32
C LYS A 184 -19.95 -28.74 -4.73
N LEU A 185 -21.26 -28.61 -4.86
CA LEU A 185 -22.02 -28.39 -6.09
C LEU A 185 -22.87 -27.14 -5.90
N TYR A 186 -22.79 -26.21 -6.81
CA TYR A 186 -23.60 -25.01 -6.85
C TYR A 186 -23.96 -24.68 -8.30
N ASP A 187 -25.27 -24.54 -8.59
CA ASP A 187 -25.78 -24.22 -9.93
C ASP A 187 -25.15 -25.09 -11.04
N ASP A 188 -25.30 -26.43 -10.90
CA ASP A 188 -24.73 -27.46 -11.78
C ASP A 188 -23.21 -27.44 -11.99
N THR A 189 -22.49 -26.55 -11.26
CA THR A 189 -21.03 -26.45 -11.30
C THR A 189 -20.41 -27.07 -10.05
N SER A 190 -19.54 -28.06 -10.24
CA SER A 190 -18.86 -28.75 -9.13
C SER A 190 -17.44 -28.22 -8.89
N VAL A 191 -16.99 -28.31 -7.65
CA VAL A 191 -15.59 -28.14 -7.28
C VAL A 191 -14.76 -29.26 -7.94
N PRO A 192 -13.55 -29.01 -8.44
CA PRO A 192 -12.67 -30.05 -9.01
C PRO A 192 -12.53 -31.25 -8.08
N SER A 193 -12.72 -32.46 -8.61
CA SER A 193 -12.82 -33.70 -7.82
C SER A 193 -11.57 -33.96 -6.94
N GLU A 194 -10.39 -33.54 -7.39
CA GLU A 194 -9.13 -33.68 -6.67
C GLU A 194 -9.15 -32.95 -5.31
N TYR A 195 -9.81 -31.79 -5.23
CA TYR A 195 -9.97 -31.05 -3.94
C TYR A 195 -10.77 -31.85 -2.90
N LEU A 196 -11.61 -32.79 -3.37
CA LEU A 196 -12.52 -33.58 -2.52
C LEU A 196 -11.92 -34.90 -2.05
N LYS A 197 -10.80 -35.36 -2.63
CA LYS A 197 -10.22 -36.70 -2.38
C LYS A 197 -9.24 -36.77 -1.23
N GLY A 198 -8.93 -35.67 -0.56
CA GLY A 198 -8.02 -35.64 0.60
C GLY A 198 -6.55 -35.92 0.29
N ASN A 199 -6.17 -36.13 -0.99
CA ASN A 199 -4.78 -36.35 -1.38
C ASN A 199 -4.03 -35.02 -1.53
N HIS A 200 -3.35 -34.61 -0.46
CA HIS A 200 -2.65 -33.31 -0.41
C HIS A 200 -1.60 -33.12 -1.49
N SER A 201 -0.91 -34.17 -1.94
CA SER A 201 0.07 -34.06 -3.02
C SER A 201 -0.62 -33.71 -4.37
N LYS A 202 -1.70 -34.45 -4.71
CA LYS A 202 -2.48 -34.17 -5.93
C LYS A 202 -3.16 -32.79 -5.88
N ILE A 203 -3.69 -32.41 -4.71
CA ILE A 203 -4.28 -31.07 -4.52
C ILE A 203 -3.24 -29.98 -4.77
N ARG A 204 -2.01 -30.14 -4.23
CA ARG A 204 -0.92 -29.17 -4.45
C ARG A 204 -0.53 -29.07 -5.92
N SER A 205 -0.37 -30.22 -6.62
CA SER A 205 -0.05 -30.24 -8.05
C SER A 205 -1.15 -29.56 -8.88
N LEU A 206 -2.43 -29.83 -8.58
CA LEU A 206 -3.56 -29.17 -9.25
C LEU A 206 -3.57 -27.66 -8.97
N LYS A 207 -3.36 -27.23 -7.73
CA LYS A 207 -3.27 -25.80 -7.38
C LYS A 207 -2.17 -25.12 -8.18
N LEU A 208 -1.00 -25.72 -8.31
CA LEU A 208 0.10 -25.15 -9.09
C LEU A 208 -0.29 -25.01 -10.58
N ALA A 209 -0.85 -26.04 -11.20
CA ALA A 209 -1.30 -25.98 -12.59
C ALA A 209 -2.38 -24.90 -12.81
N LEU A 210 -3.33 -24.78 -11.88
CA LEU A 210 -4.36 -23.74 -11.93
C LEU A 210 -3.78 -22.33 -11.74
N SER A 211 -2.79 -22.17 -10.85
CA SER A 211 -2.04 -20.92 -10.68
C SER A 211 -1.34 -20.49 -11.97
N GLU A 212 -0.66 -21.42 -12.64
CA GLU A 212 0.01 -21.17 -13.92
C GLU A 212 -1.01 -20.77 -15.02
N CYS A 213 -2.13 -21.49 -15.13
CA CYS A 213 -3.21 -21.13 -16.06
C CYS A 213 -3.80 -19.74 -15.76
N LYS A 214 -4.12 -19.45 -14.50
CA LYS A 214 -4.67 -18.16 -14.06
C LYS A 214 -3.68 -17.03 -14.32
N THR A 215 -2.38 -17.24 -14.04
CA THR A 215 -1.33 -16.28 -14.32
C THR A 215 -1.18 -16.02 -15.81
N LYS A 216 -1.20 -17.07 -16.63
CA LYS A 216 -1.13 -16.95 -18.10
C LYS A 216 -2.29 -16.12 -18.66
N PHE A 217 -3.49 -16.26 -18.07
CA PHE A 217 -4.68 -15.58 -18.55
C PHE A 217 -4.73 -14.11 -18.10
N PHE A 218 -4.51 -13.85 -16.80
CA PHE A 218 -4.70 -12.50 -16.23
C PHE A 218 -3.42 -11.65 -16.19
N ARG A 219 -2.25 -12.28 -16.06
CA ARG A 219 -0.96 -11.62 -15.84
C ARG A 219 0.17 -12.32 -16.61
N PRO A 220 0.09 -12.40 -17.97
CA PRO A 220 1.07 -13.12 -18.77
C PRO A 220 2.51 -12.64 -18.57
N GLU A 221 2.71 -11.35 -18.24
CA GLU A 221 4.03 -10.80 -17.93
C GLU A 221 4.65 -11.37 -16.64
N GLN A 222 3.84 -11.83 -15.69
CA GLN A 222 4.33 -12.50 -14.47
C GLN A 222 4.78 -13.92 -14.78
N LEU A 223 4.11 -14.60 -15.69
CA LEU A 223 4.51 -15.96 -16.11
C LEU A 223 5.88 -15.94 -16.78
N LEU A 224 6.19 -14.94 -17.59
CA LEU A 224 7.52 -14.78 -18.19
C LEU A 224 8.61 -14.65 -17.11
N LYS A 225 8.38 -13.85 -16.07
CA LYS A 225 9.30 -13.72 -14.92
C LYS A 225 9.51 -15.06 -14.20
N HIS A 226 8.45 -15.84 -14.01
CA HIS A 226 8.52 -17.16 -13.38
C HIS A 226 9.36 -18.13 -14.19
N THR A 227 9.18 -18.16 -15.51
CA THR A 227 9.91 -19.05 -16.43
C THR A 227 11.40 -18.70 -16.48
N THR A 228 11.72 -17.42 -16.56
CA THR A 228 13.10 -16.93 -16.56
C THR A 228 13.82 -17.30 -15.26
N ARG A 229 13.20 -17.10 -14.10
CA ARG A 229 13.79 -17.48 -12.81
C ARG A 229 14.11 -18.96 -12.71
N LYS A 230 13.20 -19.85 -13.14
CA LYS A 230 13.42 -21.31 -13.19
C LYS A 230 14.59 -21.72 -14.10
N SER A 231 14.94 -20.92 -15.11
CA SER A 231 16.07 -21.20 -16.00
C SER A 231 17.43 -20.85 -15.40
N TYR A 232 17.48 -19.94 -14.41
CA TYR A 232 18.71 -19.58 -13.69
C TYR A 232 18.97 -20.42 -12.43
N GLU A 233 17.97 -21.13 -11.92
CA GLU A 233 18.08 -22.00 -10.73
C GLU A 233 18.44 -23.47 -11.11
N LYS A 234 18.65 -23.76 -12.41
CA LYS A 234 19.16 -25.03 -12.96
C LYS A 234 20.62 -24.90 -13.35
#